data_782cb8085f040fd05d2c3a643236124e
#
_entry.id   782cb8085f040fd05d2c3a643236124e
#
_cell.length_a   1.000
_cell.length_b   1.000
_cell.length_c   1.000
_cell.angle_alpha   90.00
_cell.angle_beta   90.00
_cell.angle_gamma   90.00
#
_symmetry.space_group_name_H-M   'P 1'
#
loop_
_entity.id
_entity.type
_entity.pdbx_description
1 polymer ?
#
loop_
_entity_poly.entity_id
_entity_poly.type
_entity_poly.pdbx_seq_one_letter_code
_entity_poly.pdbx_strand_id
1 'polypeptide(L)'
;RNLTPSKFRQLFGELSPAQLTIIKDNTSQHIAVAAGPGSGKTRLLVHKLASLLLMEDVKHEQLLMVTFSRAAATEFKKRLIELIGNAANFIEIKTFHSYCFDLLGKVGSIEKSQTIINMAVKKITSKDIEPNRITKNVLVIDEAQDMDAHEFELLKALMEHNEEMRVIAVGDDDQAIYGFRGSTVEAILSLEQYFHPLQTLYLTYNYRSHQLILDLANQLFPQ
;
A
#
# COMPACT_ATOMS: atom_id res chain seq x y z
N ARG A 1 3.84 17.00 -12.27
CA ARG A 1 3.25 18.27 -11.87
C ARG A 1 3.84 18.72 -10.54
N ASN A 2 4.51 19.83 -10.54
CA ASN A 2 5.18 20.33 -9.35
C ASN A 2 4.22 21.11 -8.46
N LEU A 3 4.17 20.73 -7.18
CA LEU A 3 3.48 21.53 -6.19
C LEU A 3 4.30 22.78 -5.87
N THR A 4 3.60 23.90 -5.66
CA THR A 4 4.27 25.09 -5.13
C THR A 4 4.71 24.85 -3.70
N PRO A 5 5.76 25.52 -3.20
CA PRO A 5 6.17 25.39 -1.80
C PRO A 5 5.06 25.71 -0.81
N SER A 6 4.21 26.69 -1.09
CA SER A 6 3.12 27.03 -0.18
C SER A 6 2.05 25.93 -0.16
N LYS A 7 1.73 25.32 -1.30
CA LYS A 7 0.78 24.22 -1.36
C LYS A 7 1.32 22.98 -0.65
N PHE A 8 2.61 22.72 -0.81
CA PHE A 8 3.26 21.63 -0.09
C PHE A 8 3.15 21.82 1.43
N ARG A 9 3.43 23.02 1.93
CA ARG A 9 3.30 23.30 3.36
C ARG A 9 1.86 23.17 3.85
N GLN A 10 0.90 23.60 3.04
CA GLN A 10 -0.51 23.48 3.38
C GLN A 10 -0.93 22.01 3.54
N LEU A 11 -0.48 21.16 2.63
CA LEU A 11 -0.88 19.74 2.62
C LEU A 11 -0.08 18.89 3.60
N PHE A 12 1.21 19.12 3.72
CA PHE A 12 2.13 18.22 4.42
C PHE A 12 2.88 18.85 5.59
N GLY A 13 2.71 20.14 5.83
CA GLY A 13 3.53 20.88 6.79
C GLY A 13 3.40 20.44 8.24
N GLU A 14 2.31 19.76 8.60
CA GLU A 14 2.10 19.29 9.98
C GLU A 14 2.62 17.86 10.20
N LEU A 15 3.13 17.23 9.16
CA LEU A 15 3.69 15.89 9.29
C LEU A 15 5.07 15.96 9.95
N SER A 16 5.40 14.90 10.67
CA SER A 16 6.70 14.77 11.30
C SER A 16 7.81 14.58 10.27
N PRO A 17 9.08 14.81 10.62
CA PRO A 17 10.18 14.58 9.70
C PRO A 17 10.23 13.16 9.13
N ALA A 18 9.96 12.14 9.94
CA ALA A 18 9.96 10.75 9.43
C ALA A 18 8.80 10.49 8.50
N GLN A 19 7.62 11.02 8.81
CA GLN A 19 6.48 10.93 7.91
C GLN A 19 6.77 11.62 6.58
N LEU A 20 7.39 12.80 6.63
CA LEU A 20 7.79 13.53 5.43
C LEU A 20 8.81 12.75 4.61
N THR A 21 9.71 12.02 5.23
CA THR A 21 10.67 11.17 4.52
C THR A 21 9.95 10.12 3.68
N ILE A 22 8.92 9.47 4.24
CA ILE A 22 8.12 8.49 3.53
C ILE A 22 7.34 9.14 2.40
N ILE A 23 6.74 10.30 2.66
CA ILE A 23 5.97 11.06 1.66
C ILE A 23 6.84 11.44 0.47
N LYS A 24 8.07 11.88 0.73
CA LYS A 24 9.00 12.33 -0.31
C LYS A 24 9.71 11.20 -1.03
N ASP A 25 9.65 9.99 -0.51
CA ASP A 25 10.33 8.85 -1.13
C ASP A 25 9.61 8.45 -2.42
N ASN A 26 10.17 8.89 -3.53
CA ASN A 26 9.66 8.58 -4.88
C ASN A 26 10.63 7.69 -5.66
N THR A 27 11.66 7.18 -5.03
CA THR A 27 12.70 6.39 -5.67
C THR A 27 12.71 4.93 -5.25
N SER A 28 12.30 4.63 -4.01
CA SER A 28 12.22 3.25 -3.54
C SER A 28 11.13 2.50 -4.29
N GLN A 29 11.48 1.36 -4.86
CA GLN A 29 10.50 0.55 -5.56
C GLN A 29 9.46 -0.01 -4.57
N HIS A 30 9.92 -0.52 -3.45
CA HIS A 30 9.02 -1.04 -2.42
C HIS A 30 9.29 -0.37 -1.08
N ILE A 31 8.22 0.00 -0.40
CA ILE A 31 8.29 0.63 0.91
C ILE A 31 7.44 -0.20 1.87
N ALA A 32 8.02 -0.57 3.00
CA ALA A 32 7.29 -1.22 4.08
C ALA A 32 7.33 -0.32 5.31
N VAL A 33 6.18 -0.09 5.91
CA VAL A 33 6.07 0.69 7.12
C VAL A 33 5.46 -0.17 8.22
N ALA A 34 6.24 -0.45 9.24
CA ALA A 34 5.75 -1.10 10.45
C ALA A 34 5.42 0.02 11.45
N ALA A 35 4.15 0.24 11.70
CA ALA A 35 3.68 1.33 12.52
C ALA A 35 3.31 0.82 13.91
N GLY A 36 3.89 1.43 14.94
CA GLY A 36 3.53 1.11 16.32
C GLY A 36 2.15 1.66 16.71
N PRO A 37 1.63 1.25 17.86
CA PRO A 37 0.34 1.74 18.35
C PRO A 37 0.33 3.27 18.44
N GLY A 38 -0.73 3.90 17.94
CA GLY A 38 -0.87 5.36 17.99
C GLY A 38 0.05 6.12 17.04
N SER A 39 0.62 5.46 16.04
CA SER A 39 1.59 6.07 15.12
C SER A 39 0.97 6.96 14.05
N GLY A 40 -0.36 7.04 13.96
CA GLY A 40 -1.03 7.82 12.90
C GLY A 40 -0.92 7.19 11.53
N LYS A 41 -0.97 5.89 11.47
CA LYS A 41 -0.86 5.11 10.24
C LYS A 41 -1.85 5.57 9.15
N THR A 42 -3.11 5.79 9.52
CA THR A 42 -4.14 6.25 8.59
C THR A 42 -3.78 7.60 7.99
N ARG A 43 -3.34 8.53 8.83
CA ARG A 43 -2.91 9.86 8.38
C ARG A 43 -1.73 9.76 7.42
N LEU A 44 -0.77 8.94 7.74
CA LEU A 44 0.40 8.72 6.87
C LEU A 44 -0.04 8.21 5.50
N LEU A 45 -0.91 7.20 5.45
CA LEU A 45 -1.37 6.62 4.20
C LEU A 45 -2.18 7.61 3.37
N VAL A 46 -3.08 8.37 3.99
CA VAL A 46 -3.86 9.40 3.28
C VAL A 46 -2.93 10.41 2.62
N HIS A 47 -1.92 10.88 3.36
CA HIS A 47 -0.96 11.84 2.82
C HIS A 47 -0.05 11.21 1.76
N LYS A 48 0.33 9.94 1.91
CA LYS A 48 1.11 9.26 0.87
C LYS A 48 0.32 9.12 -0.43
N LEU A 49 -0.95 8.75 -0.36
CA LEU A 49 -1.82 8.72 -1.54
C LEU A 49 -1.89 10.09 -2.21
N ALA A 50 -2.07 11.15 -1.42
CA ALA A 50 -2.08 12.51 -1.95
C ALA A 50 -0.76 12.85 -2.64
N SER A 51 0.36 12.47 -2.06
CA SER A 51 1.68 12.75 -2.65
C SER A 51 1.89 12.01 -3.98
N LEU A 52 1.42 10.79 -4.08
CA LEU A 52 1.52 10.02 -5.33
C LEU A 52 0.79 10.72 -6.46
N LEU A 53 -0.39 11.25 -6.19
CA LEU A 53 -1.20 11.92 -7.19
C LEU A 53 -0.69 13.33 -7.53
N LEU A 54 -0.26 14.07 -6.51
CA LEU A 54 0.07 15.49 -6.66
C LEU A 54 1.54 15.77 -6.93
N MET A 55 2.43 14.91 -6.44
CA MET A 55 3.86 15.11 -6.54
C MET A 55 4.54 14.17 -7.54
N GLU A 56 4.05 12.95 -7.67
CA GLU A 56 4.68 11.93 -8.49
C GLU A 56 3.94 11.69 -9.80
N ASP A 57 2.89 12.45 -10.06
CA ASP A 57 2.06 12.35 -11.27
C ASP A 57 1.51 10.95 -11.55
N VAL A 58 1.29 10.17 -10.51
CA VAL A 58 0.62 8.88 -10.65
C VAL A 58 -0.85 9.14 -10.96
N LYS A 59 -1.34 8.60 -12.04
CA LYS A 59 -2.74 8.77 -12.43
C LYS A 59 -3.64 7.89 -11.57
N HIS A 60 -4.87 8.35 -11.33
CA HIS A 60 -5.80 7.62 -10.47
C HIS A 60 -6.05 6.18 -10.93
N GLU A 61 -6.12 5.94 -12.23
CA GLU A 61 -6.31 4.58 -12.77
C GLU A 61 -5.09 3.67 -12.60
N GLN A 62 -3.94 4.24 -12.30
CA GLN A 62 -2.69 3.50 -12.10
C GLN A 62 -2.41 3.19 -10.63
N LEU A 63 -3.28 3.65 -9.74
CA LEU A 63 -3.12 3.51 -8.30
C LEU A 63 -4.24 2.63 -7.75
N LEU A 64 -3.87 1.60 -7.02
CA LEU A 64 -4.81 0.75 -6.30
C LEU A 64 -4.40 0.72 -4.83
N MET A 65 -5.36 0.94 -3.95
CA MET A 65 -5.19 0.70 -2.52
C MET A 65 -6.13 -0.41 -2.07
N VAL A 66 -5.58 -1.37 -1.33
CA VAL A 66 -6.36 -2.47 -0.75
C VAL A 66 -6.30 -2.42 0.76
N THR A 67 -7.45 -2.70 1.37
CA THR A 67 -7.63 -2.77 2.82
C THR A 67 -8.37 -4.06 3.17
N PHE A 68 -8.58 -4.29 4.47
CA PHE A 68 -9.28 -5.50 4.91
C PHE A 68 -10.74 -5.28 5.30
N SER A 69 -11.22 -4.02 5.31
CA SER A 69 -12.61 -3.76 5.62
C SER A 69 -13.18 -2.65 4.76
N ARG A 70 -14.47 -2.74 4.47
CA ARG A 70 -15.17 -1.68 3.74
C ARG A 70 -15.21 -0.38 4.53
N ALA A 71 -15.29 -0.48 5.85
CA ALA A 71 -15.28 0.70 6.72
C ALA A 71 -13.95 1.45 6.57
N ALA A 72 -12.83 0.73 6.55
CA ALA A 72 -11.51 1.35 6.34
C ALA A 72 -11.44 2.01 4.96
N ALA A 73 -11.88 1.33 3.90
CA ALA A 73 -11.87 1.88 2.56
C ALA A 73 -12.68 3.18 2.48
N THR A 74 -13.85 3.19 3.09
CA THR A 74 -14.73 4.38 3.12
C THR A 74 -14.06 5.52 3.87
N GLU A 75 -13.45 5.24 5.02
CA GLU A 75 -12.79 6.25 5.83
C GLU A 75 -11.58 6.85 5.11
N PHE A 76 -10.76 6.02 4.47
CA PHE A 76 -9.64 6.50 3.67
C PHE A 76 -10.11 7.41 2.55
N LYS A 77 -11.12 7.00 1.81
CA LYS A 77 -11.67 7.80 0.72
C LYS A 77 -12.17 9.15 1.22
N LYS A 78 -12.91 9.14 2.32
CA LYS A 78 -13.44 10.38 2.92
C LYS A 78 -12.31 11.33 3.30
N ARG A 79 -11.28 10.83 3.99
CA ARG A 79 -10.15 11.65 4.41
C ARG A 79 -9.35 12.18 3.23
N LEU A 80 -9.20 11.37 2.19
CA LEU A 80 -8.50 11.81 0.99
C LEU A 80 -9.29 12.91 0.26
N ILE A 81 -10.61 12.79 0.18
CA ILE A 81 -11.46 13.84 -0.38
C ILE A 81 -11.33 15.14 0.42
N GLU A 82 -11.30 15.03 1.74
CA GLU A 82 -11.12 16.21 2.60
C GLU A 82 -9.76 16.89 2.34
N LEU A 83 -8.73 16.11 2.02
CA LEU A 83 -7.38 16.63 1.80
C LEU A 83 -7.18 17.23 0.42
N ILE A 84 -7.62 16.54 -0.63
CA ILE A 84 -7.31 16.92 -2.02
C ILE A 84 -8.53 17.17 -2.90
N GLY A 85 -9.73 17.01 -2.35
CA GLY A 85 -10.97 17.32 -3.09
C GLY A 85 -11.42 16.20 -4.03
N ASN A 86 -12.20 16.58 -5.02
CA ASN A 86 -12.94 15.64 -5.87
C ASN A 86 -12.07 14.67 -6.66
N ALA A 87 -10.81 14.98 -6.92
CA ALA A 87 -9.90 14.07 -7.60
C ALA A 87 -9.80 12.72 -6.87
N ALA A 88 -9.95 12.73 -5.55
CA ALA A 88 -9.92 11.53 -4.74
C ALA A 88 -11.06 10.53 -5.03
N ASN A 89 -12.17 11.01 -5.59
CA ASN A 89 -13.31 10.15 -5.90
C ASN A 89 -12.99 9.07 -6.93
N PHE A 90 -12.00 9.30 -7.77
CA PHE A 90 -11.65 8.40 -8.87
C PHE A 90 -10.61 7.34 -8.48
N ILE A 91 -10.08 7.42 -7.27
CA ILE A 91 -9.07 6.46 -6.82
C ILE A 91 -9.75 5.17 -6.37
N GLU A 92 -9.18 4.07 -6.80
CA GLU A 92 -9.65 2.75 -6.42
C GLU A 92 -9.11 2.38 -5.03
N ILE A 93 -9.99 2.45 -4.03
CA ILE A 93 -9.70 2.02 -2.65
C ILE A 93 -10.73 0.95 -2.31
N LYS A 94 -10.29 -0.29 -2.20
CA LYS A 94 -11.18 -1.45 -2.08
C LYS A 94 -10.63 -2.46 -1.11
N THR A 95 -11.48 -3.37 -0.65
CA THR A 95 -10.99 -4.58 0.01
C THR A 95 -10.44 -5.54 -1.04
N PHE A 96 -9.60 -6.47 -0.61
CA PHE A 96 -9.14 -7.55 -1.50
C PHE A 96 -10.30 -8.28 -2.15
N HIS A 97 -11.31 -8.60 -1.35
CA HIS A 97 -12.49 -9.30 -1.83
C HIS A 97 -13.24 -8.48 -2.88
N SER A 98 -13.51 -7.20 -2.61
CA SER A 98 -14.23 -6.33 -3.55
C SER A 98 -13.49 -6.16 -4.86
N TYR A 99 -12.18 -6.00 -4.79
CA TYR A 99 -11.36 -5.87 -5.98
C TYR A 99 -11.46 -7.11 -6.86
N CYS A 100 -11.30 -8.28 -6.28
CA CYS A 100 -11.38 -9.54 -6.99
C CYS A 100 -12.78 -9.81 -7.54
N PHE A 101 -13.81 -9.50 -6.74
CA PHE A 101 -15.21 -9.64 -7.18
C PHE A 101 -15.48 -8.80 -8.42
N ASP A 102 -15.00 -7.55 -8.42
CA ASP A 102 -15.17 -6.67 -9.57
C ASP A 102 -14.43 -7.20 -10.81
N LEU A 103 -13.22 -7.74 -10.63
CA LEU A 103 -12.45 -8.33 -11.72
C LEU A 103 -13.19 -9.50 -12.36
N LEU A 104 -13.89 -10.29 -11.57
CA LEU A 104 -14.64 -11.47 -12.06
C LEU A 104 -15.95 -11.09 -12.73
N GLY A 105 -16.45 -9.87 -12.54
CA GLY A 105 -17.73 -9.44 -13.08
C GLY A 105 -18.91 -10.21 -12.54
N LYS A 106 -18.76 -10.80 -11.36
CA LYS A 106 -19.83 -11.59 -10.73
C LYS A 106 -20.87 -10.68 -10.11
N VAL A 107 -22.12 -11.01 -10.31
CA VAL A 107 -23.25 -10.32 -9.71
C VAL A 107 -24.08 -11.32 -8.92
N GLY A 108 -24.24 -11.06 -7.63
CA GLY A 108 -25.16 -11.85 -6.81
C GLY A 108 -24.67 -13.22 -6.35
N SER A 109 -23.41 -13.53 -6.54
CA SER A 109 -22.84 -14.79 -6.06
C SER A 109 -22.32 -14.65 -4.65
N ILE A 110 -22.75 -15.53 -3.74
CA ILE A 110 -22.25 -15.58 -2.36
C ILE A 110 -21.19 -16.68 -2.28
N GLU A 111 -19.97 -16.33 -2.65
CA GLU A 111 -18.84 -17.25 -2.54
C GLU A 111 -17.90 -16.81 -1.42
N LYS A 112 -17.14 -17.74 -0.87
CA LYS A 112 -16.14 -17.42 0.16
C LYS A 112 -15.06 -16.53 -0.43
N SER A 113 -14.53 -15.62 0.37
CA SER A 113 -13.50 -14.67 -0.06
C SER A 113 -12.30 -15.35 -0.70
N GLN A 114 -11.83 -16.46 -0.11
CA GLN A 114 -10.69 -17.19 -0.65
C GLN A 114 -10.97 -17.73 -2.06
N THR A 115 -12.20 -18.25 -2.27
CA THR A 115 -12.59 -18.75 -3.59
C THR A 115 -12.58 -17.64 -4.63
N ILE A 116 -13.11 -16.48 -4.29
CA ILE A 116 -13.13 -15.33 -5.21
C ILE A 116 -11.71 -14.86 -5.52
N ILE A 117 -10.85 -14.79 -4.52
CA ILE A 117 -9.45 -14.39 -4.72
C ILE A 117 -8.74 -15.41 -5.61
N ASN A 118 -8.93 -16.71 -5.36
CA ASN A 118 -8.30 -17.75 -6.17
C ASN A 118 -8.78 -17.71 -7.63
N MET A 119 -10.06 -17.46 -7.86
CA MET A 119 -10.60 -17.32 -9.21
C MET A 119 -9.99 -16.10 -9.92
N ALA A 120 -9.86 -14.98 -9.23
CA ALA A 120 -9.24 -13.80 -9.78
C ALA A 120 -7.76 -14.04 -10.13
N VAL A 121 -7.02 -14.70 -9.25
CA VAL A 121 -5.62 -15.07 -9.50
C VAL A 121 -5.51 -15.93 -10.76
N LYS A 122 -6.35 -16.93 -10.89
CA LYS A 122 -6.35 -17.80 -12.08
C LYS A 122 -6.61 -17.00 -13.36
N LYS A 123 -7.55 -16.07 -13.32
CA LYS A 123 -7.86 -15.25 -14.50
C LYS A 123 -6.72 -14.29 -14.85
N ILE A 124 -6.06 -13.73 -13.85
CA ILE A 124 -4.89 -12.87 -14.09
C ILE A 124 -3.75 -13.67 -14.71
N THR A 125 -3.42 -14.81 -14.12
CA THR A 125 -2.30 -15.63 -14.59
C THR A 125 -2.56 -16.26 -15.95
N SER A 126 -3.81 -16.58 -16.28
CA SER A 126 -4.18 -17.11 -17.60
C SER A 126 -4.41 -16.00 -18.63
N LYS A 127 -4.22 -14.75 -18.24
CA LYS A 127 -4.41 -13.57 -19.11
C LYS A 127 -5.84 -13.44 -19.63
N ASP A 128 -6.80 -13.85 -18.84
CA ASP A 128 -8.23 -13.81 -19.19
C ASP A 128 -8.94 -12.60 -18.58
N ILE A 129 -8.20 -11.54 -18.31
CA ILE A 129 -8.70 -10.24 -17.85
C ILE A 129 -8.13 -9.18 -18.77
N GLU A 130 -8.93 -8.18 -19.10
CA GLU A 130 -8.44 -7.06 -19.88
C GLU A 130 -7.27 -6.38 -19.14
N PRO A 131 -6.10 -6.22 -19.80
CA PRO A 131 -4.90 -5.73 -19.13
C PRO A 131 -5.06 -4.40 -18.41
N ASN A 132 -5.83 -3.48 -18.96
CA ASN A 132 -6.03 -2.17 -18.36
C ASN A 132 -6.68 -2.22 -16.97
N ARG A 133 -7.38 -3.31 -16.65
CA ARG A 133 -8.03 -3.45 -15.34
C ARG A 133 -7.06 -3.83 -14.24
N ILE A 134 -5.91 -4.38 -14.59
CA ILE A 134 -4.90 -4.87 -13.65
C ILE A 134 -3.54 -4.20 -13.83
N THR A 135 -3.43 -3.25 -14.77
CA THR A 135 -2.18 -2.50 -14.97
C THR A 135 -2.11 -1.36 -13.97
N LYS A 136 -1.17 -1.47 -13.03
CA LYS A 136 -1.00 -0.50 -11.95
C LYS A 136 0.47 -0.12 -11.81
N ASN A 137 0.72 1.13 -11.49
CA ASN A 137 2.07 1.62 -11.19
C ASN A 137 2.38 1.56 -9.70
N VAL A 138 1.35 1.69 -8.87
CA VAL A 138 1.51 1.66 -7.42
C VAL A 138 0.37 0.88 -6.79
N LEU A 139 0.73 -0.03 -5.91
CA LEU A 139 -0.20 -0.76 -5.06
C LEU A 139 0.08 -0.40 -3.60
N VAL A 140 -0.92 0.09 -2.91
CA VAL A 140 -0.84 0.42 -1.49
C VAL A 140 -1.64 -0.60 -0.71
N ILE A 141 -1.03 -1.21 0.31
CA ILE A 141 -1.66 -2.23 1.14
C ILE A 141 -1.68 -1.74 2.57
N ASP A 142 -2.89 -1.61 3.13
CA ASP A 142 -3.06 -1.34 4.55
C ASP A 142 -3.28 -2.65 5.29
N GLU A 143 -2.87 -2.70 6.56
CA GLU A 143 -2.96 -3.90 7.40
C GLU A 143 -2.28 -5.11 6.75
N ALA A 144 -1.08 -4.89 6.20
CA ALA A 144 -0.36 -5.93 5.46
C ALA A 144 -0.05 -7.17 6.32
N GLN A 145 0.02 -7.03 7.64
CA GLN A 145 0.21 -8.15 8.56
C GLN A 145 -0.95 -9.16 8.53
N ASP A 146 -2.13 -8.74 8.07
CA ASP A 146 -3.31 -9.61 8.04
C ASP A 146 -3.44 -10.40 6.74
N MET A 147 -2.50 -10.23 5.81
CA MET A 147 -2.54 -10.96 4.54
C MET A 147 -2.34 -12.45 4.75
N ASP A 148 -3.21 -13.23 4.12
CA ASP A 148 -3.08 -14.69 4.09
C ASP A 148 -2.40 -15.15 2.79
N ALA A 149 -2.27 -16.46 2.63
CA ALA A 149 -1.62 -17.05 1.46
C ALA A 149 -2.35 -16.70 0.15
N HIS A 150 -3.67 -16.62 0.18
CA HIS A 150 -4.46 -16.31 -1.02
C HIS A 150 -4.23 -14.88 -1.48
N GLU A 151 -4.18 -13.95 -0.53
CA GLU A 151 -3.92 -12.53 -0.81
C GLU A 151 -2.48 -12.32 -1.30
N PHE A 152 -1.52 -13.08 -0.76
CA PHE A 152 -0.16 -13.08 -1.28
C PHE A 152 -0.10 -13.56 -2.74
N GLU A 153 -0.85 -14.59 -3.08
CA GLU A 153 -0.89 -15.07 -4.47
C GLU A 153 -1.49 -14.01 -5.40
N LEU A 154 -2.48 -13.27 -4.94
CA LEU A 154 -3.03 -12.15 -5.71
C LEU A 154 -1.97 -11.07 -5.93
N LEU A 155 -1.27 -10.68 -4.86
CA LEU A 155 -0.22 -9.68 -4.95
C LEU A 155 0.87 -10.13 -5.91
N LYS A 156 1.29 -11.38 -5.80
CA LYS A 156 2.28 -11.97 -6.70
C LYS A 156 1.83 -11.91 -8.16
N ALA A 157 0.57 -12.27 -8.42
CA ALA A 157 0.03 -12.24 -9.78
C ALA A 157 0.01 -10.81 -10.36
N LEU A 158 -0.38 -9.83 -9.54
CA LEU A 158 -0.36 -8.44 -9.96
C LEU A 158 1.06 -7.94 -10.23
N MET A 159 2.02 -8.33 -9.40
CA MET A 159 3.41 -7.92 -9.59
C MET A 159 4.06 -8.61 -10.79
N GLU A 160 3.72 -9.84 -11.08
CA GLU A 160 4.18 -10.52 -12.30
C GLU A 160 3.64 -9.85 -13.56
N HIS A 161 2.42 -9.34 -13.51
CA HIS A 161 1.85 -8.57 -14.62
C HIS A 161 2.45 -7.16 -14.72
N ASN A 162 2.85 -6.58 -13.59
CA ASN A 162 3.34 -5.20 -13.49
C ASN A 162 4.76 -5.20 -12.93
N GLU A 163 5.75 -5.54 -13.73
CA GLU A 163 7.14 -5.72 -13.27
C GLU A 163 7.73 -4.51 -12.55
N GLU A 164 7.32 -3.31 -12.93
CA GLU A 164 7.83 -2.08 -12.32
C GLU A 164 6.90 -1.49 -11.27
N MET A 165 5.83 -2.20 -10.90
CA MET A 165 4.89 -1.70 -9.91
C MET A 165 5.56 -1.53 -8.55
N ARG A 166 5.37 -0.36 -7.98
CA ARG A 166 5.80 -0.08 -6.62
C ARG A 166 4.77 -0.63 -5.64
N VAL A 167 5.24 -1.22 -4.55
CA VAL A 167 4.37 -1.69 -3.47
C VAL A 167 4.68 -0.90 -2.22
N ILE A 168 3.66 -0.30 -1.65
CA ILE A 168 3.74 0.42 -0.38
C ILE A 168 2.85 -0.32 0.61
N ALA A 169 3.46 -1.02 1.55
CA ALA A 169 2.74 -1.83 2.52
C ALA A 169 2.90 -1.24 3.91
N VAL A 170 1.79 -1.08 4.59
CA VAL A 170 1.75 -0.52 5.95
C VAL A 170 0.96 -1.46 6.83
N GLY A 171 1.43 -1.67 8.04
CA GLY A 171 0.71 -2.47 9.01
C GLY A 171 1.14 -2.15 10.42
N ASP A 172 0.36 -2.67 11.36
CA ASP A 172 0.67 -2.56 12.76
C ASP A 172 1.66 -3.66 13.14
N ASP A 173 2.62 -3.30 13.97
CA ASP A 173 3.55 -4.23 14.54
C ASP A 173 3.77 -3.86 16.01
N ASP A 174 3.09 -4.57 16.89
CA ASP A 174 3.22 -4.36 18.33
C ASP A 174 4.62 -4.65 18.84
N GLN A 175 5.43 -5.36 18.05
CA GLN A 175 6.79 -5.71 18.38
C GLN A 175 7.82 -4.97 17.53
N ALA A 176 7.45 -3.87 16.93
CA ALA A 176 8.31 -3.10 16.03
C ALA A 176 9.69 -2.79 16.62
N ILE A 177 9.80 -2.74 17.93
CA ILE A 177 11.06 -2.45 18.63
C ILE A 177 11.87 -3.73 18.91
N TYR A 178 11.22 -4.88 19.05
CA TYR A 178 11.82 -6.06 19.65
C TYR A 178 12.16 -7.19 18.70
N GLY A 179 12.36 -6.92 17.43
CA GLY A 179 12.93 -7.95 16.63
C GLY A 179 12.27 -8.26 15.31
N PHE A 180 11.62 -7.31 14.71
CA PHE A 180 11.18 -7.43 13.32
C PHE A 180 10.36 -8.69 13.02
N ARG A 181 9.68 -9.20 14.03
CA ARG A 181 8.80 -10.37 13.89
C ARG A 181 7.36 -9.95 13.71
N GLY A 182 7.15 -8.69 13.45
CA GLY A 182 5.82 -8.24 13.11
C GLY A 182 5.39 -8.84 11.81
N SER A 183 4.12 -9.14 11.72
CA SER A 183 3.53 -9.73 10.53
C SER A 183 3.78 -8.90 9.30
N THR A 184 3.82 -7.56 9.42
CA THR A 184 4.13 -6.67 8.29
C THR A 184 5.52 -6.94 7.74
N VAL A 185 6.53 -7.03 8.61
CA VAL A 185 7.90 -7.31 8.19
C VAL A 185 8.00 -8.69 7.57
N GLU A 186 7.41 -9.69 8.20
CA GLU A 186 7.41 -11.05 7.66
C GLU A 186 6.69 -11.11 6.31
N ALA A 187 5.57 -10.41 6.17
CA ALA A 187 4.85 -10.33 4.91
C ALA A 187 5.72 -9.74 3.81
N ILE A 188 6.40 -8.63 4.09
CA ILE A 188 7.28 -7.99 3.11
C ILE A 188 8.47 -8.86 2.76
N LEU A 189 9.07 -9.53 3.75
CA LEU A 189 10.18 -10.45 3.50
C LEU A 189 9.73 -11.66 2.68
N SER A 190 8.50 -12.10 2.84
CA SER A 190 7.93 -13.17 2.00
C SER A 190 7.83 -12.75 0.54
N LEU A 191 7.57 -11.46 0.28
CA LEU A 191 7.53 -10.94 -1.09
C LEU A 191 8.93 -10.90 -1.71
N GLU A 192 9.96 -10.72 -0.90
CA GLU A 192 11.34 -10.61 -1.38
C GLU A 192 11.76 -11.81 -2.22
N GLN A 193 11.32 -13.01 -1.85
CA GLN A 193 11.70 -14.21 -2.60
C GLN A 193 11.16 -14.24 -4.03
N TYR A 194 10.17 -13.39 -4.34
CA TYR A 194 9.57 -13.33 -5.68
C TYR A 194 10.02 -12.11 -6.48
N PHE A 195 10.47 -11.07 -5.81
CA PHE A 195 10.72 -9.78 -6.43
C PHE A 195 12.04 -9.20 -5.97
N HIS A 196 12.39 -8.06 -6.55
CA HIS A 196 13.63 -7.38 -6.23
C HIS A 196 13.74 -7.02 -4.75
N PRO A 197 14.97 -6.84 -4.25
CA PRO A 197 15.19 -6.57 -2.84
C PRO A 197 14.35 -5.44 -2.30
N LEU A 198 13.86 -5.63 -1.09
CA LEU A 198 13.20 -4.57 -0.35
C LEU A 198 14.24 -3.48 -0.10
N GLN A 199 13.99 -2.29 -0.65
CA GLN A 199 14.97 -1.22 -0.58
C GLN A 199 14.94 -0.49 0.74
N THR A 200 13.74 -0.25 1.28
CA THR A 200 13.61 0.58 2.46
C THR A 200 12.51 0.06 3.36
N LEU A 201 12.78 0.00 4.65
CA LEU A 201 11.79 -0.30 5.66
C LEU A 201 11.78 0.84 6.68
N TYR A 202 10.61 1.44 6.84
CA TYR A 202 10.41 2.51 7.81
C TYR A 202 9.70 1.94 9.03
N LEU A 203 10.32 2.09 10.19
CA LEU A 203 9.70 1.75 11.46
C LEU A 203 9.30 3.03 12.18
N THR A 204 8.02 3.17 12.46
CA THR A 204 7.54 4.27 13.28
C THR A 204 6.99 3.71 14.58
N TYR A 205 7.52 4.20 15.68
CA TYR A 205 7.05 3.84 17.01
C TYR A 205 6.72 5.11 17.76
N ASN A 206 5.46 5.31 18.12
CA ASN A 206 5.02 6.51 18.80
C ASN A 206 5.55 7.77 18.10
N TYR A 207 4.98 8.09 16.96
CA TYR A 207 5.48 9.16 16.10
C TYR A 207 5.53 10.56 16.73
N ARG A 208 5.12 10.68 17.97
CA ARG A 208 5.27 11.94 18.71
C ARG A 208 6.69 12.12 19.27
N SER A 209 7.41 11.06 19.53
CA SER A 209 8.69 11.12 20.22
C SER A 209 9.83 10.38 19.55
N HIS A 210 9.58 9.23 18.92
CA HIS A 210 10.64 8.44 18.31
C HIS A 210 10.21 7.92 16.95
N GLN A 211 11.06 8.23 15.99
CA GLN A 211 10.88 7.72 14.62
C GLN A 211 12.17 7.05 14.24
N LEU A 212 12.03 5.80 13.88
CA LEU A 212 13.17 5.01 13.48
C LEU A 212 12.99 4.65 12.00
N ILE A 213 13.91 5.14 11.20
CA ILE A 213 14.00 4.78 9.79
C ILE A 213 15.19 3.85 9.68
N LEU A 214 14.92 2.62 9.26
CA LEU A 214 15.95 1.61 9.11
C LEU A 214 15.98 1.13 7.69
N ASP A 215 17.17 0.96 7.16
CA ASP A 215 17.38 0.19 5.97
C ASP A 215 17.53 -1.27 6.38
N LEU A 216 16.40 -1.95 6.53
CA LEU A 216 16.40 -3.35 6.94
C LEU A 216 16.92 -4.27 5.86
N ALA A 217 16.84 -3.86 4.59
CA ALA A 217 17.40 -4.67 3.52
C ALA A 217 18.89 -4.87 3.74
N ASN A 218 19.62 -3.81 4.16
CA ASN A 218 21.04 -3.92 4.45
C ASN A 218 21.34 -4.75 5.70
N GLN A 219 20.42 -4.80 6.66
CA GLN A 219 20.61 -5.58 7.88
C GLN A 219 20.30 -7.06 7.69
N LEU A 220 19.27 -7.37 6.91
CA LEU A 220 18.78 -8.72 6.73
C LEU A 220 19.44 -9.43 5.54
N PHE A 221 19.86 -8.66 4.56
CA PHE A 221 20.53 -9.16 3.36
C PHE A 221 21.84 -8.39 3.15
N PRO A 222 22.82 -8.57 4.06
CA PRO A 222 24.08 -7.85 3.92
C PRO A 222 24.78 -8.28 2.62
N GLN A 223 25.27 -7.30 1.88
CA GLN A 223 26.03 -7.53 0.66
C GLN A 223 27.49 -7.87 0.98
#